data_84332f7fc09aef906b0a92067d5ae700
#
_entry.id   84332f7fc09aef906b0a92067d5ae700
#
_cell.length_a   1.000
_cell.length_b   1.000
_cell.length_c   1.000
_cell.angle_alpha   90.00
_cell.angle_beta   90.00
_cell.angle_gamma   90.00
#
_symmetry.space_group_name_H-M   'P 1'
#
loop_
_entity.id
_entity.type
_entity.pdbx_description
1 polymer ?
#
loop_
_entity_poly.entity_id
_entity_poly.type
_entity_poly.pdbx_seq_one_letter_code
_entity_poly.pdbx_strand_id
1 'polypeptide(L)'
;MNFFTRRFRALSLCGLLGAALGLGACDPQAIKELEEGVSTEADVVQRFGQPERVWPEAGGAKTFEYNRQPEGLRNYMITIGPDGRMSALRQVLTPDNFRRVQPGMGVEDVRRML
;
A
#
# COMPACT_ATOMS: atom_id res chain seq x y z
N MET A 1 16.58 56.79 1.58
CA MET A 1 17.49 55.70 1.91
C MET A 1 16.78 54.44 2.26
N ASN A 2 15.75 54.10 1.56
CA ASN A 2 14.95 52.91 1.88
C ASN A 2 14.90 51.89 0.75
N PHE A 3 16.04 51.67 0.09
CA PHE A 3 16.13 50.76 -1.03
C PHE A 3 16.41 49.30 -0.66
N PHE A 4 16.67 49.02 0.62
CA PHE A 4 17.06 47.68 1.08
C PHE A 4 15.91 46.84 1.60
N THR A 5 14.75 47.38 1.79
CA THR A 5 13.60 46.66 2.38
C THR A 5 12.72 45.98 1.33
N ARG A 6 13.01 46.13 0.03
CA ARG A 6 12.16 45.56 -1.02
C ARG A 6 12.62 44.24 -1.64
N ARG A 7 13.76 43.72 -1.19
CA ARG A 7 14.35 42.53 -1.83
C ARG A 7 14.13 41.21 -1.10
N PHE A 8 13.43 41.20 0.01
CA PHE A 8 13.23 39.96 0.78
C PHE A 8 11.87 39.28 0.59
N ARG A 9 11.04 39.76 -0.33
CA ARG A 9 9.71 39.18 -0.53
C ARG A 9 9.60 38.13 -1.64
N ALA A 10 10.67 37.84 -2.34
CA ALA A 10 10.62 36.95 -3.50
C ALA A 10 11.08 35.52 -3.23
N LEU A 11 11.50 35.21 -2.00
CA LEU A 11 12.09 33.90 -1.68
C LEU A 11 11.13 32.92 -1.00
N SER A 12 9.89 33.35 -0.77
CA SER A 12 8.93 32.51 -0.03
C SER A 12 8.03 31.63 -0.89
N LEU A 13 8.09 31.73 -2.20
CA LEU A 13 7.16 31.01 -3.08
C LEU A 13 7.71 29.69 -3.66
N CYS A 14 8.99 29.42 -3.50
CA CYS A 14 9.59 28.21 -4.06
C CYS A 14 9.45 26.96 -3.16
N GLY A 15 9.06 27.14 -1.91
CA GLY A 15 8.96 26.02 -0.95
C GLY A 15 7.69 25.19 -1.05
N LEU A 16 6.65 25.71 -1.70
CA LEU A 16 5.33 25.03 -1.74
C LEU A 16 5.12 24.12 -2.95
N LEU A 17 5.95 24.23 -3.97
CA LEU A 17 5.84 23.42 -5.20
C LEU A 17 6.54 22.07 -5.10
N GLY A 18 7.44 21.88 -4.13
CA GLY A 18 8.15 20.61 -3.94
C GLY A 18 7.36 19.53 -3.23
N ALA A 19 6.33 19.90 -2.48
CA ALA A 19 5.55 18.95 -1.70
C ALA A 19 4.47 18.20 -2.52
N ALA A 20 4.08 18.74 -3.68
CA ALA A 20 3.05 18.12 -4.51
C ALA A 20 3.58 17.01 -5.44
N LEU A 21 4.90 16.96 -5.67
CA LEU A 21 5.53 15.99 -6.58
C LEU A 21 5.86 14.64 -5.91
N GLY A 22 5.75 14.55 -4.59
CA GLY A 22 6.03 13.32 -3.85
C GLY A 22 4.85 12.36 -3.71
N LEU A 23 3.65 12.76 -4.15
CA LEU A 23 2.43 11.98 -3.93
C LEU A 23 2.13 10.93 -5.00
N GLY A 24 2.92 10.85 -6.08
CA GLY A 24 2.65 9.98 -7.21
C GLY A 24 3.44 8.69 -7.31
N ALA A 25 4.38 8.40 -6.39
CA ALA A 25 5.29 7.26 -6.51
C ALA A 25 5.06 6.26 -5.36
N CYS A 26 3.87 5.63 -5.31
CA CYS A 26 3.40 5.06 -4.04
C CYS A 26 3.75 3.60 -3.82
N ASP A 27 3.51 2.70 -4.77
CA ASP A 27 3.54 1.27 -4.44
C ASP A 27 4.95 0.65 -4.28
N PRO A 28 5.94 0.89 -5.17
CA PRO A 28 7.26 0.28 -4.98
C PRO A 28 7.98 0.79 -3.74
N GLN A 29 7.79 2.06 -3.40
CA GLN A 29 8.41 2.65 -2.22
C GLN A 29 7.70 2.23 -0.93
N ALA A 30 6.38 2.14 -0.97
CA ALA A 30 5.60 1.66 0.16
C ALA A 30 6.00 0.24 0.56
N ILE A 31 6.22 -0.64 -0.42
CA ILE A 31 6.68 -2.02 -0.18
C ILE A 31 8.05 -2.04 0.48
N LYS A 32 8.98 -1.19 0.02
CA LYS A 32 10.35 -1.15 0.56
C LYS A 32 10.42 -0.65 2.01
N GLU A 33 9.44 0.14 2.41
CA GLU A 33 9.38 0.74 3.74
C GLU A 33 8.64 -0.11 4.76
N LEU A 34 7.97 -1.18 4.31
CA LEU A 34 7.27 -2.11 5.19
C LEU A 34 8.15 -3.33 5.46
N GLU A 35 8.18 -3.75 6.72
CA GLU A 35 8.96 -4.87 7.18
C GLU A 35 8.07 -5.89 7.91
N GLU A 36 8.11 -7.14 7.45
CA GLU A 36 7.37 -8.23 8.09
C GLU A 36 7.81 -8.42 9.54
N GLY A 37 6.85 -8.58 10.42
CA GLY A 37 7.09 -8.73 11.86
C GLY A 37 7.32 -7.42 12.61
N VAL A 38 7.51 -6.31 11.94
CA VAL A 38 7.82 -4.99 12.53
C VAL A 38 6.75 -3.96 12.25
N SER A 39 6.40 -3.76 10.98
CA SER A 39 5.40 -2.77 10.58
C SER A 39 4.03 -3.08 11.17
N THR A 40 3.34 -2.04 11.62
CA THR A 40 2.01 -2.17 12.23
C THR A 40 0.90 -2.06 11.19
N GLU A 41 -0.33 -2.42 11.60
CA GLU A 41 -1.52 -2.20 10.78
C GLU A 41 -1.64 -0.73 10.35
N ALA A 42 -1.39 0.20 11.26
CA ALA A 42 -1.43 1.63 10.97
C ALA A 42 -0.39 2.02 9.90
N ASP A 43 0.80 1.44 9.94
CA ASP A 43 1.83 1.67 8.92
C ASP A 43 1.36 1.19 7.55
N VAL A 44 0.72 0.03 7.48
CA VAL A 44 0.16 -0.52 6.24
C VAL A 44 -0.91 0.41 5.68
N VAL A 45 -1.87 0.81 6.50
CA VAL A 45 -2.97 1.69 6.08
C VAL A 45 -2.45 3.06 5.64
N GLN A 46 -1.44 3.59 6.32
CA GLN A 46 -0.84 4.85 5.95
C GLN A 46 -0.21 4.82 4.55
N ARG A 47 0.38 3.69 4.16
CA ARG A 47 1.10 3.56 2.90
C ARG A 47 0.23 3.06 1.75
N PHE A 48 -0.65 2.13 2.02
CA PHE A 48 -1.53 1.52 1.00
C PHE A 48 -2.94 2.11 0.99
N GLY A 49 -3.34 2.83 2.02
CA GLY A 49 -4.71 3.30 2.21
C GLY A 49 -5.61 2.23 2.82
N GLN A 50 -6.90 2.47 2.80
CA GLN A 50 -7.87 1.50 3.28
C GLN A 50 -7.94 0.30 2.32
N PRO A 51 -7.97 -0.94 2.83
CA PRO A 51 -8.09 -2.11 1.99
C PRO A 51 -9.46 -2.17 1.32
N GLU A 52 -9.51 -2.77 0.14
CA GLU A 52 -10.77 -3.00 -0.55
C GLU A 52 -11.62 -4.08 0.13
N ARG A 53 -10.94 -5.04 0.72
CA ARG A 53 -11.58 -6.12 1.48
C ARG A 53 -10.68 -6.57 2.62
N VAL A 54 -11.31 -6.97 3.71
CA VAL A 54 -10.63 -7.56 4.86
C VAL A 54 -11.11 -9.00 5.00
N TRP A 55 -10.18 -9.95 4.97
CA TRP A 55 -10.45 -11.37 5.15
C TRP A 55 -10.08 -11.77 6.57
N PRO A 56 -11.03 -12.28 7.36
CA PRO A 56 -10.68 -12.84 8.67
C PRO A 56 -9.84 -14.11 8.51
N GLU A 57 -8.85 -14.25 9.35
CA GLU A 57 -7.97 -15.40 9.39
C GLU A 57 -8.00 -16.07 10.76
N ALA A 58 -7.43 -17.26 10.86
CA ALA A 58 -7.39 -17.98 12.12
C ALA A 58 -6.58 -17.23 13.18
N GLY A 59 -6.96 -17.39 14.45
CA GLY A 59 -6.19 -16.87 15.58
C GLY A 59 -6.26 -15.35 15.77
N GLY A 60 -7.25 -14.68 15.20
CA GLY A 60 -7.41 -13.23 15.33
C GLY A 60 -6.60 -12.42 14.31
N ALA A 61 -5.92 -13.09 13.38
CA ALA A 61 -5.29 -12.44 12.25
C ALA A 61 -6.32 -12.01 11.19
N LYS A 62 -5.92 -11.16 10.27
CA LYS A 62 -6.73 -10.72 9.14
C LYS A 62 -5.84 -10.42 7.96
N THR A 63 -6.40 -10.54 6.77
CA THR A 63 -5.68 -10.23 5.52
C THR A 63 -6.35 -9.08 4.81
N PHE A 64 -5.57 -8.05 4.50
CA PHE A 64 -6.01 -6.90 3.72
C PHE A 64 -5.77 -7.16 2.24
N GLU A 65 -6.82 -6.96 1.45
CA GLU A 65 -6.76 -7.05 -0.02
C GLU A 65 -6.62 -5.66 -0.61
N TYR A 66 -5.57 -5.47 -1.41
CA TYR A 66 -5.34 -4.25 -2.18
C TYR A 66 -5.29 -4.59 -3.66
N ASN A 67 -6.40 -4.38 -4.33
CA ASN A 67 -6.53 -4.59 -5.75
C ASN A 67 -6.20 -3.30 -6.49
N ARG A 68 -5.19 -3.32 -7.33
CA ARG A 68 -4.76 -2.14 -8.11
C ARG A 68 -5.33 -2.14 -9.55
N GLN A 69 -6.28 -3.02 -9.84
CA GLN A 69 -6.94 -3.07 -11.13
C GLN A 69 -7.94 -1.91 -11.31
N PRO A 70 -8.14 -1.41 -12.55
CA PRO A 70 -7.48 -1.81 -13.80
C PRO A 70 -6.14 -1.13 -14.04
N GLU A 71 -5.71 -0.23 -13.22
CA GLU A 71 -4.55 0.64 -13.44
C GLU A 71 -3.21 -0.04 -13.13
N GLY A 72 -3.21 -1.05 -12.28
CA GLY A 72 -2.02 -1.78 -11.90
C GLY A 72 -2.06 -3.25 -12.32
N LEU A 73 -0.88 -3.85 -12.41
CA LEU A 73 -0.70 -5.26 -12.73
C LEU A 73 -0.45 -6.12 -11.49
N ARG A 74 -0.60 -5.54 -10.31
CA ARG A 74 -0.27 -6.19 -9.04
C ARG A 74 -1.41 -6.05 -8.06
N ASN A 75 -1.73 -7.16 -7.41
CA ASN A 75 -2.62 -7.18 -6.27
C ASN A 75 -1.82 -7.61 -5.04
N TYR A 76 -2.03 -6.94 -3.93
CA TYR A 76 -1.34 -7.25 -2.69
C TYR A 76 -2.30 -7.82 -1.67
N MET A 77 -1.85 -8.89 -1.02
CA MET A 77 -2.48 -9.46 0.16
C MET A 77 -1.54 -9.26 1.34
N ILE A 78 -1.97 -8.46 2.30
CA ILE A 78 -1.17 -8.11 3.47
C ILE A 78 -1.83 -8.68 4.70
N THR A 79 -1.15 -9.60 5.37
CA THR A 79 -1.65 -10.24 6.59
C THR A 79 -1.21 -9.46 7.82
N ILE A 80 -2.16 -9.12 8.66
CA ILE A 80 -1.94 -8.52 9.97
C ILE A 80 -2.15 -9.60 11.02
N GLY A 81 -1.13 -9.88 11.79
CA GLY A 81 -1.18 -10.86 12.86
C GLY A 81 -2.04 -10.43 14.05
N PRO A 82 -2.29 -11.33 15.01
CA PRO A 82 -3.08 -11.01 16.18
C PRO A 82 -2.42 -9.97 17.09
N ASP A 83 -1.11 -9.74 16.94
CA ASP A 83 -0.36 -8.70 17.63
C ASP A 83 -0.49 -7.30 16.98
N GLY A 84 -1.25 -7.19 15.89
CA GLY A 84 -1.43 -5.93 15.15
C GLY A 84 -0.28 -5.59 14.21
N ARG A 85 0.66 -6.50 14.00
CA ARG A 85 1.81 -6.31 13.11
C ARG A 85 1.65 -7.09 11.81
N MET A 86 2.18 -6.52 10.73
CA MET A 86 2.20 -7.18 9.44
C MET A 86 3.06 -8.44 9.53
N SER A 87 2.45 -9.60 9.26
CA SER A 87 3.15 -10.88 9.27
C SER A 87 3.56 -11.34 7.87
N ALA A 88 2.86 -10.88 6.83
CA ALA A 88 3.19 -11.21 5.45
C ALA A 88 2.71 -10.12 4.49
N LEU A 89 3.50 -9.85 3.47
CA LEU A 89 3.13 -9.00 2.35
C LEU A 89 3.41 -9.76 1.06
N ARG A 90 2.36 -10.03 0.26
CA ARG A 90 2.49 -10.85 -0.94
C ARG A 90 1.83 -10.18 -2.14
N GLN A 91 2.56 -10.12 -3.25
CA GLN A 91 1.99 -9.89 -4.56
C GLN A 91 1.42 -11.21 -5.06
N VAL A 92 0.12 -11.24 -5.39
CA VAL A 92 -0.59 -12.50 -5.65
C VAL A 92 -0.92 -12.75 -7.13
N LEU A 93 -0.82 -11.75 -8.00
CA LEU A 93 -0.99 -11.94 -9.43
C LEU A 93 0.31 -12.51 -10.03
N THR A 94 0.55 -13.78 -9.81
CA THR A 94 1.73 -14.50 -10.29
C THR A 94 1.34 -15.69 -11.14
N PRO A 95 2.21 -16.12 -12.08
CA PRO A 95 1.94 -17.33 -12.87
C PRO A 95 1.69 -18.56 -12.00
N ASP A 96 2.40 -18.70 -10.89
CA ASP A 96 2.23 -19.82 -9.97
C ASP A 96 0.83 -19.82 -9.32
N ASN A 97 0.35 -18.67 -8.89
CA ASN A 97 -1.00 -18.56 -8.34
C ASN A 97 -2.07 -18.82 -9.39
N PHE A 98 -1.89 -18.33 -10.63
CA PHE A 98 -2.82 -18.61 -11.70
C PHE A 98 -2.93 -20.09 -12.01
N ARG A 99 -1.82 -20.85 -11.93
CA ARG A 99 -1.84 -22.31 -12.15
C ARG A 99 -2.59 -23.07 -11.06
N ARG A 100 -2.74 -22.49 -9.87
CA ARG A 100 -3.47 -23.10 -8.77
C ARG A 100 -4.99 -22.95 -8.88
N VAL A 101 -5.45 -22.06 -9.76
CA VAL A 101 -6.88 -21.91 -10.03
C VAL A 101 -7.35 -23.10 -10.84
N GLN A 102 -8.38 -23.78 -10.36
CA GLN A 102 -8.91 -25.01 -10.98
C GLN A 102 -10.41 -24.88 -11.27
N PRO A 103 -10.92 -25.57 -12.29
CA PRO A 103 -12.36 -25.66 -12.55
C PRO A 103 -13.10 -26.15 -11.32
N GLY A 104 -14.25 -25.54 -11.02
CA GLY A 104 -15.06 -25.88 -9.86
C GLY A 104 -14.75 -25.08 -8.59
N MET A 105 -13.67 -24.30 -8.58
CA MET A 105 -13.40 -23.37 -7.49
C MET A 105 -14.49 -22.29 -7.42
N GLY A 106 -14.91 -21.92 -6.21
CA GLY A 106 -15.81 -20.82 -5.99
C GLY A 106 -15.16 -19.47 -6.23
N VAL A 107 -15.96 -18.46 -6.52
CA VAL A 107 -15.48 -17.08 -6.76
C VAL A 107 -14.65 -16.58 -5.56
N GLU A 108 -15.10 -16.85 -4.34
CA GLU A 108 -14.39 -16.43 -3.13
C GLU A 108 -13.04 -17.12 -2.98
N ASP A 109 -12.96 -18.41 -3.33
CA ASP A 109 -11.70 -19.16 -3.27
C ASP A 109 -10.67 -18.58 -4.25
N VAL A 110 -11.08 -18.30 -5.48
CA VAL A 110 -10.23 -17.66 -6.49
C VAL A 110 -9.80 -16.27 -6.03
N ARG A 111 -10.71 -15.51 -5.47
CA ARG A 111 -10.46 -14.14 -5.01
C ARG A 111 -9.44 -14.08 -3.89
N ARG A 112 -9.44 -15.08 -2.99
CA ARG A 112 -8.42 -15.17 -1.92
C ARG A 112 -7.04 -15.53 -2.44
N MET A 113 -6.95 -16.16 -3.60
CA MET A 113 -5.68 -16.55 -4.25
C MET A 113 -5.08 -15.43 -5.10
N LEU A 114 -5.90 -14.58 -5.64
CA LEU A 114 -5.56 -13.51 -6.58
C LEU A 114 -6.00 -12.16 -6.05
#